data_0016fa7266f04896020d1051e76e578c
#
_entry.id   0016fa7266f04896020d1051e76e578c
#
_cell.length_a   1.000
_cell.length_b   1.000
_cell.length_c   1.000
_cell.angle_alpha   90.00
_cell.angle_beta   90.00
_cell.angle_gamma   90.00
#
_symmetry.space_group_name_H-M   'P 1'
#
loop_
_entity.id
_entity.type
_entity.pdbx_description
1 polymer ?
#
loop_
_entity_poly.entity_id
_entity_poly.type
_entity_poly.pdbx_seq_one_letter_code
_entity_poly.pdbx_strand_id
1 'polypeptide(L)'
;NLKNPRLWWPNGLGEPALYELKLEVNEQGVVQDTQTTKFGVRKIETALNDKGVRGYKVNGREVLIKSGGWVDDLFLRYMPEKDAAQLRYVKEMNLNSLRFEGIWGNNHHLYDLCDENGILLMVGWSCQWEWPDYLGMELKIKPGDENLPINEGVDLYAVKLTPQEETLLSNYFRDQVK
;
A
#
# COMPACT_ATOMS: atom_id res chain seq x y z
N ASN A 1 -22.68 9.44 13.63
CA ASN A 1 -21.79 9.12 14.75
C ASN A 1 -22.00 7.67 15.18
N LEU A 2 -20.97 6.85 15.05
CA LEU A 2 -20.96 5.49 15.59
C LEU A 2 -20.62 5.56 17.09
N LYS A 3 -21.53 5.06 17.93
CA LYS A 3 -21.27 4.94 19.37
C LYS A 3 -20.62 3.59 19.65
N ASN A 4 -19.45 3.60 20.31
CA ASN A 4 -18.68 2.39 20.64
C ASN A 4 -18.47 1.46 19.41
N PRO A 5 -17.82 1.93 18.35
CA PRO A 5 -17.66 1.14 17.16
C PRO A 5 -16.77 -0.09 17.42
N ARG A 6 -17.06 -1.20 16.72
CA ARG A 6 -16.12 -2.30 16.61
C ARG A 6 -14.90 -1.80 15.84
N LEU A 7 -13.71 -1.97 16.41
CA LEU A 7 -12.48 -1.54 15.80
C LEU A 7 -11.98 -2.60 14.81
N TRP A 8 -11.41 -2.12 13.71
CA TRP A 8 -10.69 -2.98 12.78
C TRP A 8 -9.30 -3.31 13.35
N TRP A 9 -8.92 -4.57 13.28
CA TRP A 9 -7.62 -5.06 13.76
C TRP A 9 -6.87 -5.84 12.70
N PRO A 10 -5.53 -5.74 12.67
CA PRO A 10 -4.72 -6.55 11.79
C PRO A 10 -4.70 -8.01 12.23
N ASN A 11 -4.42 -8.89 11.27
CA ASN A 11 -4.34 -10.33 11.48
C ASN A 11 -3.48 -10.70 12.70
N GLY A 12 -3.99 -11.57 13.55
CA GLY A 12 -3.34 -12.00 14.79
C GLY A 12 -3.53 -11.06 15.99
N LEU A 13 -4.23 -9.91 15.84
CA LEU A 13 -4.49 -8.97 16.93
C LEU A 13 -5.98 -8.77 17.26
N GLY A 14 -6.86 -9.21 16.36
CA GLY A 14 -8.30 -9.10 16.51
C GLY A 14 -9.02 -9.31 15.18
N GLU A 15 -10.29 -8.97 15.15
CA GLU A 15 -11.11 -9.08 13.94
C GLU A 15 -10.95 -7.85 13.04
N PRO A 16 -10.84 -8.02 11.71
CA PRO A 16 -10.86 -6.93 10.76
C PRO A 16 -12.30 -6.44 10.53
N ALA A 17 -12.91 -5.85 11.58
CA ALA A 17 -14.30 -5.45 11.55
C ALA A 17 -14.55 -4.33 10.56
N LEU A 18 -15.42 -4.57 9.58
CA LEU A 18 -15.86 -3.58 8.60
C LEU A 18 -17.33 -3.21 8.82
N TYR A 19 -17.64 -1.99 8.44
CA TYR A 19 -18.98 -1.44 8.32
C TYR A 19 -19.29 -1.20 6.86
N GLU A 20 -20.57 -1.27 6.54
CA GLU A 20 -21.09 -0.90 5.22
C GLU A 20 -21.78 0.46 5.33
N LEU A 21 -21.40 1.38 4.45
CA LEU A 21 -22.08 2.65 4.24
C LEU A 21 -22.83 2.60 2.93
N LYS A 22 -24.15 2.71 3.01
CA LYS A 22 -25.03 2.84 1.85
C LYS A 22 -25.45 4.31 1.70
N LEU A 23 -25.18 4.88 0.55
CA LEU A 23 -25.61 6.22 0.16
C LEU A 23 -26.70 6.09 -0.90
N GLU A 24 -27.80 6.82 -0.71
CA GLU A 24 -28.91 6.84 -1.65
C GLU A 24 -29.24 8.29 -2.03
N VAL A 25 -29.35 8.54 -3.33
CA VAL A 25 -29.87 9.79 -3.85
C VAL A 25 -31.37 9.62 -4.09
N ASN A 26 -32.18 10.42 -3.38
CA ASN A 26 -33.62 10.37 -3.47
C ASN A 26 -34.16 11.63 -4.15
N GLU A 27 -35.00 11.44 -5.15
CA GLU A 27 -35.78 12.52 -5.78
C GLU A 27 -37.27 12.18 -5.71
N GLN A 28 -38.05 13.07 -5.09
CA GLN A 28 -39.51 12.91 -4.93
C GLN A 28 -39.95 11.56 -4.31
N GLY A 29 -39.12 11.00 -3.42
CA GLY A 29 -39.39 9.72 -2.77
C GLY A 29 -38.97 8.48 -3.56
N VAL A 30 -38.34 8.66 -4.71
CA VAL A 30 -37.81 7.58 -5.55
C VAL A 30 -36.26 7.59 -5.46
N VAL A 31 -35.70 6.44 -5.15
CA VAL A 31 -34.23 6.28 -5.15
C VAL A 31 -33.74 6.32 -6.60
N GLN A 32 -32.93 7.31 -6.92
CA GLN A 32 -32.34 7.52 -8.24
C GLN A 32 -30.99 6.83 -8.40
N ASP A 33 -30.20 6.81 -7.33
CA ASP A 33 -28.88 6.20 -7.33
C ASP A 33 -28.54 5.63 -5.94
N THR A 34 -27.73 4.59 -5.92
CA THR A 34 -27.27 3.94 -4.69
C THR A 34 -25.80 3.58 -4.83
N GLN A 35 -25.00 4.02 -3.87
CA GLN A 35 -23.60 3.61 -3.75
C GLN A 35 -23.37 2.96 -2.40
N THR A 36 -22.66 1.83 -2.39
CA THR A 36 -22.28 1.13 -1.18
C THR A 36 -20.77 1.06 -1.09
N THR A 37 -20.21 1.36 0.10
CA THR A 37 -18.78 1.22 0.39
C THR A 37 -18.56 0.60 1.76
N LYS A 38 -17.46 -0.16 1.92
CA LYS A 38 -17.04 -0.70 3.21
C LYS A 38 -15.97 0.18 3.83
N PHE A 39 -15.95 0.26 5.15
CA PHE A 39 -14.89 0.97 5.87
C PHE A 39 -14.62 0.34 7.23
N GLY A 40 -13.37 0.41 7.69
CA GLY A 40 -12.95 -0.01 9.03
C GLY A 40 -12.65 1.20 9.92
N VAL A 41 -13.00 1.09 11.20
CA VAL A 41 -12.66 2.12 12.21
C VAL A 41 -11.33 1.73 12.85
N ARG A 42 -10.27 2.45 12.51
CA ARG A 42 -8.93 2.22 13.05
C ARG A 42 -8.14 3.52 13.18
N LYS A 43 -7.19 3.53 14.10
CA LYS A 43 -6.18 4.57 14.22
C LYS A 43 -4.80 3.93 14.07
N ILE A 44 -4.01 4.41 13.13
CA ILE A 44 -2.63 3.97 12.92
C ILE A 44 -1.71 5.09 13.38
N GLU A 45 -0.74 4.77 14.22
CA GLU A 45 0.23 5.70 14.77
C GLU A 45 1.63 5.15 14.57
N THR A 46 2.57 6.03 14.30
CA THR A 46 4.01 5.68 14.21
C THR A 46 4.82 6.58 15.12
N ALA A 47 5.86 6.02 15.72
CA ALA A 47 6.82 6.76 16.50
C ALA A 47 8.22 6.16 16.32
N LEU A 48 9.25 6.99 16.46
CA LEU A 48 10.62 6.50 16.57
C LEU A 48 10.88 6.21 18.04
N ASN A 49 11.54 5.08 18.32
CA ASN A 49 12.06 4.79 19.64
C ASN A 49 13.40 5.50 19.89
N ASP A 50 13.98 5.34 21.08
CA ASP A 50 15.24 5.98 21.49
C ASP A 50 16.45 5.59 20.62
N LYS A 51 16.32 4.50 19.84
CA LYS A 51 17.33 4.04 18.87
C LYS A 51 17.06 4.50 17.45
N GLY A 52 16.07 5.37 17.24
CA GLY A 52 15.66 5.82 15.90
C GLY A 52 14.89 4.76 15.08
N VAL A 53 14.50 3.64 15.68
CA VAL A 53 13.73 2.60 15.00
C VAL A 53 12.24 2.97 15.05
N ARG A 54 11.58 2.86 13.90
CA ARG A 54 10.15 3.15 13.77
C ARG A 54 9.30 2.02 14.35
N GLY A 55 8.46 2.36 15.31
CA GLY A 55 7.42 1.50 15.84
C GLY A 55 6.03 1.87 15.31
N TYR A 56 5.11 0.93 15.34
CA TYR A 56 3.74 1.09 14.87
C TYR A 56 2.75 0.72 15.98
N LYS A 57 1.64 1.49 16.05
CA LYS A 57 0.50 1.17 16.89
C LYS A 57 -0.78 1.17 16.05
N VAL A 58 -1.65 0.23 16.33
CA VAL A 58 -3.02 0.21 15.81
C VAL A 58 -3.98 0.27 16.98
N ASN A 59 -4.87 1.26 16.96
CA ASN A 59 -5.83 1.52 18.03
C ASN A 59 -5.16 1.63 19.42
N GLY A 60 -3.97 2.24 19.47
CA GLY A 60 -3.17 2.43 20.68
C GLY A 60 -2.36 1.20 21.13
N ARG A 61 -2.51 0.04 20.51
CA ARG A 61 -1.76 -1.19 20.80
C ARG A 61 -0.54 -1.32 19.89
N GLU A 62 0.60 -1.65 20.45
CA GLU A 62 1.83 -1.92 19.66
C GLU A 62 1.66 -3.13 18.77
N VAL A 63 2.17 -3.01 17.54
CA VAL A 63 2.07 -4.04 16.50
C VAL A 63 3.46 -4.35 15.98
N LEU A 64 3.84 -5.62 16.12
CA LEU A 64 4.98 -6.13 15.38
C LEU A 64 4.57 -6.37 13.93
N ILE A 65 5.16 -5.61 13.00
CA ILE A 65 4.92 -5.79 11.58
C ILE A 65 5.58 -7.08 11.10
N LYS A 66 4.75 -8.00 10.63
CA LYS A 66 5.14 -9.25 9.98
C LYS A 66 4.72 -9.14 8.53
N SER A 67 5.67 -8.81 7.66
CA SER A 67 5.38 -8.43 6.27
C SER A 67 6.11 -9.31 5.27
N GLY A 68 5.50 -9.44 4.09
CA GLY A 68 6.11 -9.97 2.88
C GLY A 68 6.00 -8.98 1.73
N GLY A 69 6.84 -9.14 0.70
CA GLY A 69 6.68 -8.42 -0.57
C GLY A 69 5.52 -9.00 -1.37
N TRP A 70 4.79 -8.13 -2.03
CA TRP A 70 3.77 -8.51 -3.01
C TRP A 70 4.21 -8.05 -4.38
N VAL A 71 4.22 -8.99 -5.32
CA VAL A 71 4.53 -8.75 -6.73
C VAL A 71 3.29 -9.07 -7.54
N ASP A 72 2.91 -8.16 -8.41
CA ASP A 72 1.79 -8.36 -9.32
C ASP A 72 2.05 -9.48 -10.35
N ASP A 73 0.99 -9.84 -11.07
CA ASP A 73 1.12 -10.78 -12.18
C ASP A 73 2.10 -10.23 -13.23
N LEU A 74 2.98 -11.10 -13.75
CA LEU A 74 4.01 -10.73 -14.71
C LEU A 74 3.47 -9.94 -15.93
N PHE A 75 2.23 -10.19 -16.31
CA PHE A 75 1.55 -9.49 -17.41
C PHE A 75 0.53 -8.47 -16.91
N LEU A 76 0.57 -8.09 -15.64
CA LEU A 76 -0.35 -7.15 -14.99
C LEU A 76 -1.82 -7.53 -15.16
N ARG A 77 -2.12 -8.83 -15.24
CA ARG A 77 -3.49 -9.32 -15.40
C ARG A 77 -4.25 -9.20 -14.09
N TYR A 78 -5.44 -8.70 -14.17
CA TYR A 78 -6.38 -8.71 -13.06
C TYR A 78 -6.92 -10.13 -12.83
N MET A 79 -6.58 -10.73 -11.69
CA MET A 79 -6.93 -12.11 -11.36
C MET A 79 -7.45 -12.20 -9.91
N PRO A 80 -8.69 -11.76 -9.65
CA PRO A 80 -9.23 -11.64 -8.28
C PRO A 80 -9.24 -12.95 -7.48
N GLU A 81 -9.47 -14.08 -8.14
CA GLU A 81 -9.46 -15.40 -7.50
C GLU A 81 -8.04 -15.80 -7.04
N LYS A 82 -7.02 -15.46 -7.84
CA LYS A 82 -5.62 -15.67 -7.48
C LYS A 82 -5.24 -14.79 -6.29
N ASP A 83 -5.62 -13.52 -6.32
CA ASP A 83 -5.34 -12.56 -5.25
C ASP A 83 -5.97 -13.05 -3.93
N ALA A 84 -7.23 -13.46 -3.96
CA ALA A 84 -7.91 -14.02 -2.80
C ALA A 84 -7.24 -15.29 -2.27
N ALA A 85 -6.76 -16.18 -3.17
CA ALA A 85 -6.04 -17.38 -2.78
C ALA A 85 -4.69 -17.04 -2.13
N GLN A 86 -3.94 -16.12 -2.71
CA GLN A 86 -2.66 -15.66 -2.16
C GLN A 86 -2.82 -15.00 -0.78
N LEU A 87 -3.87 -14.18 -0.58
CA LEU A 87 -4.14 -13.59 0.73
C LEU A 87 -4.52 -14.62 1.80
N ARG A 88 -5.15 -15.72 1.43
CA ARG A 88 -5.36 -16.83 2.38
C ARG A 88 -4.01 -17.37 2.87
N TYR A 89 -3.05 -17.61 1.98
CA TYR A 89 -1.70 -18.02 2.39
C TYR A 89 -1.00 -16.98 3.27
N VAL A 90 -1.13 -15.69 2.95
CA VAL A 90 -0.59 -14.60 3.78
C VAL A 90 -1.13 -14.71 5.22
N LYS A 91 -2.42 -14.97 5.39
CA LYS A 91 -3.04 -15.18 6.71
C LYS A 91 -2.55 -16.46 7.39
N GLU A 92 -2.48 -17.55 6.67
CA GLU A 92 -2.00 -18.84 7.18
C GLU A 92 -0.54 -18.78 7.64
N MET A 93 0.29 -18.01 6.94
CA MET A 93 1.66 -17.70 7.38
C MET A 93 1.71 -16.73 8.58
N ASN A 94 0.56 -16.31 9.09
CA ASN A 94 0.44 -15.38 10.20
C ASN A 94 1.09 -14.01 9.96
N LEU A 95 1.13 -13.57 8.70
CA LEU A 95 1.53 -12.21 8.34
C LEU A 95 0.38 -11.24 8.60
N ASN A 96 0.70 -9.99 8.91
CA ASN A 96 -0.27 -8.92 9.15
C ASN A 96 -0.04 -7.71 8.27
N SER A 97 0.91 -7.78 7.36
CA SER A 97 1.23 -6.69 6.45
C SER A 97 1.76 -7.22 5.12
N LEU A 98 1.57 -6.44 4.07
CA LEU A 98 2.20 -6.63 2.76
C LEU A 98 2.82 -5.33 2.29
N ARG A 99 3.94 -5.44 1.58
CA ARG A 99 4.54 -4.34 0.86
C ARG A 99 4.27 -4.50 -0.63
N PHE A 100 3.49 -3.59 -1.19
CA PHE A 100 3.33 -3.47 -2.63
C PHE A 100 4.50 -2.69 -3.21
N GLU A 101 5.08 -3.16 -4.30
CA GLU A 101 6.20 -2.49 -4.95
C GLU A 101 5.78 -1.22 -5.68
N GLY A 102 4.51 -1.12 -6.08
CA GLY A 102 3.96 0.05 -6.73
C GLY A 102 2.45 0.18 -6.54
N ILE A 103 1.91 1.30 -7.02
CA ILE A 103 0.47 1.52 -7.15
C ILE A 103 0.11 1.15 -8.60
N TRP A 104 -0.60 0.05 -8.78
CA TRP A 104 -0.95 -0.47 -10.10
C TRP A 104 -2.40 -0.13 -10.45
N GLY A 105 -2.57 0.90 -11.26
CA GLY A 105 -3.86 1.25 -11.87
C GLY A 105 -5.01 1.42 -10.86
N ASN A 106 -6.22 1.14 -11.31
CA ASN A 106 -7.47 1.30 -10.54
C ASN A 106 -7.94 -0.02 -9.90
N ASN A 107 -7.06 -0.99 -9.66
CA ASN A 107 -7.42 -2.25 -9.03
C ASN A 107 -7.58 -2.09 -7.51
N HIS A 108 -8.73 -1.56 -7.09
CA HIS A 108 -9.05 -1.44 -5.66
C HIS A 108 -9.38 -2.77 -4.99
N HIS A 109 -9.65 -3.82 -5.76
CA HIS A 109 -10.05 -5.13 -5.22
C HIS A 109 -9.03 -5.71 -4.24
N LEU A 110 -7.73 -5.59 -4.54
CA LEU A 110 -6.67 -6.09 -3.66
C LEU A 110 -6.60 -5.32 -2.34
N TYR A 111 -6.87 -4.00 -2.38
CA TYR A 111 -6.97 -3.18 -1.17
C TYR A 111 -8.17 -3.60 -0.32
N ASP A 112 -9.33 -3.80 -0.94
CA ASP A 112 -10.55 -4.28 -0.26
C ASP A 112 -10.32 -5.65 0.38
N LEU A 113 -9.69 -6.58 -0.34
CA LEU A 113 -9.31 -7.88 0.19
C LEU A 113 -8.36 -7.78 1.40
N CYS A 114 -7.39 -6.86 1.37
CA CYS A 114 -6.50 -6.63 2.49
C CYS A 114 -7.25 -6.10 3.71
N ASP A 115 -8.17 -5.16 3.52
CA ASP A 115 -9.01 -4.63 4.59
C ASP A 115 -9.92 -5.72 5.19
N GLU A 116 -10.52 -6.57 4.35
CA GLU A 116 -11.35 -7.71 4.79
C GLU A 116 -10.58 -8.78 5.53
N ASN A 117 -9.30 -8.92 5.24
CA ASN A 117 -8.44 -9.95 5.83
C ASN A 117 -7.54 -9.47 6.97
N GLY A 118 -7.61 -8.21 7.34
CA GLY A 118 -6.78 -7.65 8.41
C GLY A 118 -5.31 -7.50 8.00
N ILE A 119 -5.04 -7.17 6.74
CA ILE A 119 -3.69 -7.00 6.24
C ILE A 119 -3.39 -5.50 6.08
N LEU A 120 -2.39 -5.03 6.80
CA LEU A 120 -1.85 -3.67 6.66
C LEU A 120 -1.06 -3.58 5.35
N LEU A 121 -1.15 -2.44 4.67
CA LEU A 121 -0.42 -2.22 3.43
C LEU A 121 0.66 -1.16 3.60
N MET A 122 1.83 -1.44 3.06
CA MET A 122 2.87 -0.49 2.76
C MET A 122 2.97 -0.38 1.23
N VAL A 123 2.40 0.68 0.69
CA VAL A 123 2.35 0.87 -0.75
C VAL A 123 3.53 1.74 -1.18
N GLY A 124 4.40 1.19 -2.03
CA GLY A 124 5.39 1.96 -2.74
C GLY A 124 4.75 2.73 -3.88
N TRP A 125 5.22 3.90 -4.19
CA TRP A 125 4.69 4.66 -5.31
C TRP A 125 5.25 4.16 -6.64
N SER A 126 6.55 4.02 -6.74
CA SER A 126 7.19 3.38 -7.88
C SER A 126 8.32 2.49 -7.40
N CYS A 127 8.50 1.39 -8.08
CA CYS A 127 9.64 0.53 -7.84
C CYS A 127 10.90 1.17 -8.41
N GLN A 128 12.03 1.00 -7.73
CA GLN A 128 13.32 1.49 -8.21
C GLN A 128 13.73 0.97 -9.61
N TRP A 129 13.09 -0.10 -10.08
CA TRP A 129 13.29 -0.65 -11.42
C TRP A 129 12.69 0.25 -12.51
N GLU A 130 11.63 0.97 -12.20
CA GLU A 130 10.87 1.79 -13.14
C GLU A 130 11.45 3.19 -13.26
N TRP A 131 12.10 3.68 -12.19
CA TRP A 131 12.65 5.03 -12.16
C TRP A 131 13.59 5.36 -13.31
N PRO A 132 14.57 4.50 -13.66
CA PRO A 132 15.46 4.76 -14.79
C PRO A 132 14.71 4.94 -16.10
N ASP A 133 13.71 4.12 -16.36
CA ASP A 133 12.95 4.13 -17.60
C ASP A 133 12.05 5.37 -17.70
N TYR A 134 11.36 5.73 -16.62
CA TYR A 134 10.50 6.91 -16.57
C TYR A 134 11.26 8.23 -16.69
N LEU A 135 12.46 8.27 -16.19
CA LEU A 135 13.28 9.48 -16.19
C LEU A 135 14.29 9.51 -17.34
N GLY A 136 14.27 8.51 -18.22
CA GLY A 136 15.22 8.40 -19.31
C GLY A 136 16.68 8.22 -18.85
N MET A 137 16.85 7.67 -17.64
CA MET A 137 18.16 7.43 -17.07
C MET A 137 18.72 6.09 -17.54
N GLU A 138 19.79 6.14 -18.28
CA GLU A 138 20.61 4.97 -18.50
C GLU A 138 21.44 4.67 -17.25
N LEU A 139 21.27 3.50 -16.65
CA LEU A 139 22.23 2.95 -15.68
C LEU A 139 23.57 2.77 -16.37
N LYS A 140 24.43 3.77 -16.28
CA LYS A 140 25.81 3.69 -16.79
C LYS A 140 26.68 2.99 -15.75
N ILE A 141 26.61 1.67 -15.70
CA ILE A 141 27.64 0.85 -15.05
C ILE A 141 28.89 1.00 -15.91
N LYS A 142 29.89 1.68 -15.40
CA LYS A 142 31.18 1.77 -16.08
C LYS A 142 31.88 0.41 -16.02
N PRO A 143 32.56 -0.02 -17.09
CA PRO A 143 33.41 -1.20 -17.03
C PRO A 143 34.42 -1.07 -15.89
N GLY A 144 34.42 -2.04 -14.96
CA GLY A 144 35.24 -2.02 -13.75
C GLY A 144 34.48 -1.75 -12.44
N ASP A 145 33.22 -1.31 -12.53
CA ASP A 145 32.36 -1.07 -11.38
C ASP A 145 31.62 -2.34 -10.89
N GLU A 146 31.77 -3.45 -11.59
CA GLU A 146 31.03 -4.70 -11.34
C GLU A 146 31.38 -5.34 -9.98
N ASN A 147 32.49 -4.92 -9.37
CA ASN A 147 32.97 -5.44 -8.09
C ASN A 147 32.92 -4.42 -6.95
N LEU A 148 32.26 -3.29 -7.13
CA LEU A 148 32.06 -2.34 -6.03
C LEU A 148 31.15 -2.98 -4.98
N PRO A 149 31.59 -3.06 -3.71
CA PRO A 149 30.72 -3.55 -2.65
C PRO A 149 29.48 -2.64 -2.57
N ILE A 150 28.32 -3.26 -2.60
CA ILE A 150 26.98 -2.60 -2.54
C ILE A 150 26.87 -1.64 -1.34
N ASN A 151 27.79 -1.68 -0.39
CA ASN A 151 27.77 -0.92 0.86
C ASN A 151 28.64 0.35 0.85
N GLU A 152 29.37 0.67 -0.18
CA GLU A 152 30.23 1.85 -0.20
C GLU A 152 29.59 3.05 -0.90
N GLY A 153 28.35 3.39 -0.51
CA GLY A 153 27.83 4.75 -0.67
C GLY A 153 27.87 5.36 -2.08
N VAL A 154 27.97 4.54 -3.13
CA VAL A 154 27.67 5.02 -4.46
C VAL A 154 26.16 5.22 -4.54
N ASP A 155 25.74 6.44 -4.39
CA ASP A 155 24.35 6.85 -4.59
C ASP A 155 24.05 6.74 -6.10
N LEU A 156 23.82 5.51 -6.55
CA LEU A 156 23.49 5.18 -7.94
C LEU A 156 22.18 5.85 -8.39
N TYR A 157 21.46 6.46 -7.44
CA TYR A 157 20.12 7.01 -7.63
C TYR A 157 19.96 8.46 -7.16
N ALA A 158 21.05 9.19 -6.92
CA ALA A 158 20.99 10.62 -6.65
C ALA A 158 20.63 11.40 -7.92
N VAL A 159 19.39 11.22 -8.37
CA VAL A 159 18.84 12.02 -9.45
C VAL A 159 18.39 13.34 -8.89
N LYS A 160 18.98 14.41 -9.34
CA LYS A 160 18.42 15.75 -9.15
C LYS A 160 17.32 15.92 -10.20
N LEU A 161 16.09 15.78 -9.77
CA LEU A 161 14.94 16.13 -10.59
C LEU A 161 14.96 17.63 -10.91
N THR A 162 14.60 17.95 -12.13
CA THR A 162 14.28 19.32 -12.46
C THR A 162 12.94 19.72 -11.78
N PRO A 163 12.68 21.01 -11.52
CA PRO A 163 11.41 21.44 -10.94
C PRO A 163 10.17 21.01 -11.75
N GLN A 164 10.32 20.83 -13.08
CA GLN A 164 9.26 20.32 -13.93
C GLN A 164 8.99 18.83 -13.68
N GLU A 165 10.03 18.03 -13.55
CA GLU A 165 9.92 16.59 -13.23
C GLU A 165 9.36 16.37 -11.84
N GLU A 166 9.79 17.16 -10.84
CA GLU A 166 9.21 17.13 -9.50
C GLU A 166 7.71 17.43 -9.51
N THR A 167 7.31 18.44 -10.27
CA THR A 167 5.89 18.81 -10.41
C THR A 167 5.09 17.72 -11.08
N LEU A 168 5.61 17.13 -12.16
CA LEU A 168 4.97 16.03 -12.89
C LEU A 168 4.76 14.82 -11.98
N LEU A 169 5.81 14.38 -11.30
CA LEU A 169 5.77 13.23 -10.39
C LEU A 169 4.82 13.48 -9.20
N SER A 170 4.84 14.69 -8.63
CA SER A 170 3.95 15.06 -7.52
C SER A 170 2.48 15.05 -7.95
N ASN A 171 2.18 15.52 -9.15
CA ASN A 171 0.83 15.50 -9.68
C ASN A 171 0.37 14.07 -9.97
N TYR A 172 1.23 13.26 -10.59
CA TYR A 172 0.95 11.86 -10.85
C TYR A 172 0.65 11.10 -9.54
N PHE A 173 1.50 11.26 -8.53
CA PHE A 173 1.27 10.66 -7.21
C PHE A 173 -0.07 11.10 -6.61
N ARG A 174 -0.37 12.40 -6.66
CA ARG A 174 -1.62 12.95 -6.11
C ARG A 174 -2.86 12.35 -6.80
N ASP A 175 -2.75 12.07 -8.09
CA ASP A 175 -3.87 11.50 -8.85
C ASP A 175 -4.06 10.00 -8.59
N GLN A 176 -3.00 9.30 -8.18
CA GLN A 176 -3.07 7.88 -7.84
C GLN A 176 -3.59 7.62 -6.40
N VAL A 177 -3.49 8.60 -5.49
CA VAL A 177 -3.90 8.43 -4.08
C VAL A 177 -5.24 9.09 -3.74
N LYS A 178 -5.95 9.61 -4.73
CA LYS A 178 -7.34 10.09 -4.60
C LYS A 178 -8.31 8.94 -4.63
#